data_6208bf1c953a3e57f148c73083af9d8f
#
_entry.id   6208bf1c953a3e57f148c73083af9d8f
#
_cell.length_a   1.000
_cell.length_b   1.000
_cell.length_c   1.000
_cell.angle_alpha   90.00
_cell.angle_beta   90.00
_cell.angle_gamma   90.00
#
_symmetry.space_group_name_H-M   'P 1'
#
loop_
_entity.id
_entity.type
_entity.pdbx_description
1 polymer ?
#
loop_
_entity_poly.entity_id
_entity_poly.type
_entity_poly.pdbx_seq_one_letter_code
_entity_poly.pdbx_strand_id
1 'polypeptide(L)'
;MTQEVDRANQAIEFAEKGKIVSLVSSGDPGIYGMVGLIYEILADKKWNHHDGIYVECIPGVSSLNSCSALIGSPLMTDFAVVSMSDLLVPWEIIVKRVEAAAIGDYVTVIYNPASKKRIHQLKDTRDIFLKYRKPETPVAIVKGAFRESQKIVVTTLEKLLDYNDLLGMITTVIVGNSSTFNYNGLMINPRGYKSKYQLAPETSKTITEI
;
A
#
# COMPACT_ATOMS: atom_id res chain seq x y z
N MET A 1 5.79 18.20 -2.93
CA MET A 1 6.58 17.63 -1.83
C MET A 1 7.35 18.66 -1.00
N THR A 2 7.70 19.82 -1.45
CA THR A 2 8.42 20.85 -0.68
C THR A 2 7.52 21.87 0.02
N GLN A 3 6.21 21.74 -0.10
CA GLN A 3 5.23 22.70 0.43
C GLN A 3 4.26 22.09 1.46
N GLU A 4 4.51 20.85 1.89
CA GLU A 4 3.62 20.20 2.85
C GLU A 4 3.62 20.91 4.19
N VAL A 5 4.80 21.30 4.67
CA VAL A 5 4.96 22.02 5.95
C VAL A 5 4.29 23.39 5.87
N ASP A 6 4.49 24.12 4.77
CA ASP A 6 3.87 25.45 4.57
C ASP A 6 2.35 25.36 4.53
N ARG A 7 1.81 24.37 3.82
CA ARG A 7 0.35 24.11 3.74
C ARG A 7 -0.22 23.73 5.11
N ALA A 8 0.48 22.89 5.85
CA ALA A 8 0.06 22.49 7.18
C ALA A 8 0.02 23.68 8.14
N ASN A 9 1.08 24.51 8.14
CA ASN A 9 1.15 25.72 8.95
C ASN A 9 0.04 26.72 8.57
N GLN A 10 -0.18 26.98 7.28
CA GLN A 10 -1.26 27.86 6.82
C GLN A 10 -2.64 27.35 7.26
N ALA A 11 -2.89 26.04 7.17
CA ALA A 11 -4.14 25.45 7.61
C ALA A 11 -4.37 25.69 9.11
N ILE A 12 -3.35 25.47 9.93
CA ILE A 12 -3.39 25.70 11.38
C ILE A 12 -3.61 27.18 11.68
N GLU A 13 -2.89 28.09 11.04
CA GLU A 13 -3.07 29.55 11.23
C GLU A 13 -4.49 30.02 10.90
N PHE A 14 -5.11 29.52 9.84
CA PHE A 14 -6.48 29.87 9.50
C PHE A 14 -7.45 29.33 10.54
N ALA A 15 -7.24 28.12 11.05
CA ALA A 15 -8.06 27.55 12.10
C ALA A 15 -7.93 28.32 13.42
N GLU A 16 -6.71 28.72 13.81
CA GLU A 16 -6.44 29.58 14.99
C GLU A 16 -7.15 30.95 14.89
N LYS A 17 -7.38 31.44 13.64
CA LYS A 17 -8.17 32.65 13.36
C LYS A 17 -9.69 32.40 13.30
N GLY A 18 -10.15 31.23 13.75
CA GLY A 18 -11.56 30.86 13.80
C GLY A 18 -12.18 30.46 12.46
N LYS A 19 -11.37 30.12 11.44
CA LYS A 19 -11.86 29.61 10.15
C LYS A 19 -12.08 28.11 10.20
N ILE A 20 -13.09 27.63 9.46
CA ILE A 20 -13.26 26.21 9.16
C ILE A 20 -12.33 25.90 7.96
N VAL A 21 -11.37 25.00 8.16
CA VAL A 21 -10.33 24.68 7.19
C VAL A 21 -10.39 23.20 6.83
N SER A 22 -10.39 22.87 5.54
CA SER A 22 -10.25 21.51 5.05
C SER A 22 -8.90 21.33 4.37
N LEU A 23 -8.07 20.44 4.93
CA LEU A 23 -6.82 20.01 4.29
C LEU A 23 -7.07 18.69 3.55
N VAL A 24 -7.07 18.76 2.20
CA VAL A 24 -7.41 17.63 1.35
C VAL A 24 -6.13 16.94 0.85
N SER A 25 -6.07 15.62 1.01
CA SER A 25 -5.02 14.78 0.43
C SER A 25 -5.62 13.60 -0.34
N SER A 26 -4.85 12.99 -1.24
CA SER A 26 -5.28 11.78 -1.94
C SER A 26 -5.13 10.55 -1.03
N GLY A 27 -6.04 9.60 -1.15
CA GLY A 27 -6.03 8.38 -0.35
C GLY A 27 -6.56 8.59 1.06
N ASP A 28 -5.99 7.91 2.02
CA ASP A 28 -6.28 8.10 3.45
C ASP A 28 -5.26 9.08 4.06
N PRO A 29 -5.71 10.11 4.79
CA PRO A 29 -4.81 11.11 5.37
C PRO A 29 -3.87 10.55 6.44
N GLY A 30 -4.19 9.41 7.06
CA GLY A 30 -3.36 8.73 8.05
C GLY A 30 -2.38 7.71 7.50
N ILE A 31 -2.52 7.32 6.20
CA ILE A 31 -1.62 6.34 5.57
C ILE A 31 -0.73 7.05 4.55
N TYR A 32 0.47 7.46 4.98
CA TYR A 32 1.42 8.29 4.21
C TYR A 32 0.81 9.60 3.69
N GLY A 33 -0.23 10.12 4.38
CA GLY A 33 -0.89 11.38 4.08
C GLY A 33 -0.44 12.51 5.01
N MET A 34 -1.25 13.58 5.04
CA MET A 34 -0.87 14.84 5.68
C MET A 34 -1.18 14.90 7.18
N VAL A 35 -1.99 13.99 7.73
CA VAL A 35 -2.46 14.10 9.12
C VAL A 35 -1.33 13.97 10.14
N GLY A 36 -0.34 13.12 9.87
CA GLY A 36 0.83 12.98 10.74
C GLY A 36 1.56 14.29 10.92
N LEU A 37 1.83 15.00 9.82
CA LEU A 37 2.51 16.31 9.85
C LEU A 37 1.69 17.36 10.61
N ILE A 38 0.36 17.37 10.47
CA ILE A 38 -0.50 18.27 11.25
C ILE A 38 -0.32 18.04 12.74
N TYR A 39 -0.39 16.77 13.18
CA TYR A 39 -0.22 16.46 14.61
C TYR A 39 1.19 16.70 15.13
N GLU A 40 2.23 16.49 14.31
CA GLU A 40 3.61 16.85 14.67
C GLU A 40 3.77 18.37 14.92
N ILE A 41 3.25 19.22 14.01
CA ILE A 41 3.28 20.68 14.19
C ILE A 41 2.46 21.10 15.42
N LEU A 42 1.29 20.51 15.63
CA LEU A 42 0.44 20.81 16.79
C LEU A 42 1.12 20.39 18.10
N ALA A 43 1.82 19.26 18.11
CA ALA A 43 2.59 18.82 19.27
C ALA A 43 3.74 19.78 19.59
N ASP A 44 4.49 20.26 18.60
CA ASP A 44 5.54 21.26 18.76
C ASP A 44 4.98 22.59 19.30
N LYS A 45 3.77 22.96 18.90
CA LYS A 45 3.02 24.12 19.43
C LYS A 45 2.43 23.87 20.82
N LYS A 46 2.62 22.69 21.42
CA LYS A 46 2.01 22.28 22.69
C LYS A 46 0.47 22.39 22.69
N TRP A 47 -0.12 22.12 21.54
CA TRP A 47 -1.57 22.13 21.36
C TRP A 47 -2.27 21.17 22.34
N ASN A 48 -3.37 21.63 22.92
CA ASN A 48 -4.25 20.83 23.74
C ASN A 48 -5.57 20.61 23.00
N HIS A 49 -5.91 19.36 22.78
CA HIS A 49 -7.11 18.96 22.07
C HIS A 49 -8.42 19.35 22.78
N HIS A 50 -8.37 19.69 24.07
CA HIS A 50 -9.55 20.13 24.82
C HIS A 50 -9.79 21.65 24.74
N ASP A 51 -8.74 22.44 24.60
CA ASP A 51 -8.78 23.91 24.68
C ASP A 51 -8.28 24.61 23.40
N GLY A 52 -7.77 23.82 22.42
CA GLY A 52 -7.23 24.34 21.17
C GLY A 52 -8.23 24.29 20.01
N ILE A 53 -7.71 24.45 18.82
CA ILE A 53 -8.48 24.23 17.61
C ILE A 53 -8.98 22.78 17.57
N TYR A 54 -10.21 22.57 17.11
CA TYR A 54 -10.74 21.23 16.88
C TYR A 54 -10.11 20.65 15.60
N VAL A 55 -9.62 19.42 15.69
CA VAL A 55 -9.03 18.71 14.54
C VAL A 55 -9.74 17.38 14.38
N GLU A 56 -10.30 17.15 13.21
CA GLU A 56 -10.94 15.90 12.83
C GLU A 56 -10.26 15.30 11.62
N CYS A 57 -9.93 14.01 11.70
CA CYS A 57 -9.41 13.24 10.59
C CYS A 57 -10.53 12.40 9.97
N ILE A 58 -10.92 12.72 8.74
CA ILE A 58 -11.91 11.95 8.00
C ILE A 58 -11.16 10.86 7.20
N PRO A 59 -11.42 9.56 7.45
CA PRO A 59 -10.73 8.48 6.77
C PRO A 59 -11.08 8.46 5.27
N GLY A 60 -10.11 8.01 4.48
CA GLY A 60 -10.25 7.86 3.04
C GLY A 60 -9.88 6.46 2.55
N VAL A 61 -9.91 6.25 1.25
CA VAL A 61 -9.54 4.98 0.63
C VAL A 61 -8.07 5.03 0.23
N SER A 62 -7.23 4.36 0.99
CA SER A 62 -5.79 4.26 0.68
C SER A 62 -5.54 3.44 -0.59
N SER A 63 -4.40 3.65 -1.25
CA SER A 63 -4.03 2.89 -2.44
C SER A 63 -3.85 1.39 -2.17
N LEU A 64 -3.53 0.97 -0.94
CA LEU A 64 -3.53 -0.45 -0.60
C LEU A 64 -4.91 -1.10 -0.80
N ASN A 65 -6.00 -0.43 -0.38
CA ASN A 65 -7.36 -0.92 -0.55
C ASN A 65 -7.79 -0.88 -2.02
N SER A 66 -7.57 0.26 -2.69
CA SER A 66 -7.98 0.42 -4.09
C SER A 66 -7.20 -0.51 -5.03
N CYS A 67 -5.89 -0.67 -4.83
CA CYS A 67 -5.10 -1.61 -5.63
C CYS A 67 -5.47 -3.07 -5.35
N SER A 68 -5.67 -3.43 -4.08
CA SER A 68 -6.11 -4.78 -3.71
C SER A 68 -7.44 -5.16 -4.37
N ALA A 69 -8.41 -4.25 -4.37
CA ALA A 69 -9.74 -4.47 -4.99
C ALA A 69 -9.67 -4.73 -6.51
N LEU A 70 -8.65 -4.21 -7.19
CA LEU A 70 -8.47 -4.37 -8.65
C LEU A 70 -7.80 -5.69 -9.05
N ILE A 71 -7.15 -6.37 -8.12
CA ILE A 71 -6.31 -7.54 -8.43
C ILE A 71 -6.78 -8.83 -7.76
N GLY A 72 -7.91 -8.81 -7.06
CA GLY A 72 -8.50 -9.98 -6.40
C GLY A 72 -8.56 -9.85 -4.88
N SER A 73 -7.96 -10.76 -4.14
CA SER A 73 -8.00 -10.77 -2.67
C SER A 73 -6.60 -11.04 -2.06
N PRO A 74 -5.60 -10.20 -2.32
CA PRO A 74 -4.24 -10.46 -1.86
C PRO A 74 -4.03 -10.22 -0.36
N LEU A 75 -4.89 -9.40 0.29
CA LEU A 75 -4.74 -8.94 1.68
C LEU A 75 -5.67 -9.66 2.66
N MET A 76 -5.88 -10.96 2.46
CA MET A 76 -6.82 -11.75 3.28
C MET A 76 -6.20 -12.32 4.57
N THR A 77 -4.88 -12.28 4.68
CA THR A 77 -4.13 -12.62 5.89
C THR A 77 -3.32 -11.41 6.35
N ASP A 78 -2.38 -11.61 7.26
CA ASP A 78 -1.51 -10.54 7.77
C ASP A 78 -0.67 -9.94 6.64
N PHE A 79 -0.54 -8.63 6.63
CA PHE A 79 0.22 -7.90 5.63
C PHE A 79 1.02 -6.76 6.23
N ALA A 80 2.11 -6.41 5.56
CA ALA A 80 2.96 -5.27 5.89
C ALA A 80 2.81 -4.18 4.83
N VAL A 81 2.95 -2.92 5.25
CA VAL A 81 2.98 -1.76 4.35
C VAL A 81 4.32 -1.06 4.51
N VAL A 82 5.05 -0.91 3.40
CA VAL A 82 6.38 -0.28 3.42
C VAL A 82 6.47 0.75 2.30
N SER A 83 6.95 1.95 2.63
CA SER A 83 7.29 2.97 1.63
C SER A 83 8.77 2.91 1.28
N MET A 84 9.07 2.93 -0.01
CA MET A 84 10.46 3.01 -0.51
C MET A 84 10.99 4.45 -0.50
N SER A 85 10.27 5.40 0.09
CA SER A 85 10.73 6.79 0.17
C SER A 85 11.79 6.95 1.26
N ASP A 86 13.01 7.22 0.84
CA ASP A 86 14.18 7.47 1.67
C ASP A 86 14.40 8.97 1.96
N LEU A 87 13.39 9.80 1.73
CA LEU A 87 13.47 11.25 1.94
C LEU A 87 13.55 11.62 3.42
N LEU A 88 12.74 10.98 4.27
CA LEU A 88 12.64 11.25 5.70
C LEU A 88 13.11 10.06 6.56
N VAL A 89 13.21 8.88 5.97
CA VAL A 89 13.60 7.63 6.65
C VAL A 89 14.86 7.09 5.98
N PRO A 90 15.97 6.87 6.71
CA PRO A 90 17.18 6.28 6.13
C PRO A 90 16.92 4.94 5.45
N TRP A 91 17.58 4.70 4.32
CA TRP A 91 17.40 3.48 3.52
C TRP A 91 17.65 2.20 4.32
N GLU A 92 18.64 2.20 5.20
CA GLU A 92 18.97 1.06 6.07
C GLU A 92 17.80 0.66 6.99
N ILE A 93 16.98 1.62 7.42
CA ILE A 93 15.78 1.35 8.21
C ILE A 93 14.68 0.75 7.34
N ILE A 94 14.54 1.22 6.10
CA ILE A 94 13.59 0.66 5.13
C ILE A 94 13.97 -0.79 4.81
N VAL A 95 15.25 -1.07 4.56
CA VAL A 95 15.78 -2.43 4.32
C VAL A 95 15.42 -3.38 5.47
N LYS A 96 15.65 -2.97 6.73
CA LYS A 96 15.27 -3.77 7.91
C LYS A 96 13.78 -4.10 7.94
N ARG A 97 12.90 -3.15 7.56
CA ARG A 97 11.45 -3.37 7.51
C ARG A 97 11.06 -4.34 6.40
N VAL A 98 11.67 -4.21 5.22
CA VAL A 98 11.48 -5.14 4.10
C VAL A 98 11.93 -6.54 4.49
N GLU A 99 13.09 -6.69 5.13
CA GLU A 99 13.61 -7.97 5.56
C GLU A 99 12.71 -8.61 6.62
N ALA A 100 12.24 -7.84 7.61
CA ALA A 100 11.28 -8.31 8.61
C ALA A 100 9.97 -8.79 7.97
N ALA A 101 9.46 -8.07 6.97
CA ALA A 101 8.27 -8.47 6.22
C ALA A 101 8.50 -9.75 5.40
N ALA A 102 9.70 -9.93 4.84
CA ALA A 102 10.08 -11.12 4.08
C ALA A 102 10.20 -12.34 5.01
N ILE A 103 10.90 -12.21 6.15
CA ILE A 103 11.08 -13.27 7.15
C ILE A 103 9.75 -13.68 7.78
N GLY A 104 8.88 -12.69 8.10
CA GLY A 104 7.56 -12.93 8.66
C GLY A 104 6.52 -13.47 7.67
N ASP A 105 6.92 -13.67 6.43
CA ASP A 105 6.05 -14.14 5.34
C ASP A 105 4.76 -13.32 5.15
N TYR A 106 4.84 -11.99 5.40
CA TYR A 106 3.70 -11.08 5.18
C TYR A 106 3.49 -10.79 3.70
N VAL A 107 2.23 -10.76 3.25
CA VAL A 107 1.94 -10.06 1.99
C VAL A 107 2.39 -8.62 2.17
N THR A 108 3.15 -8.07 1.21
CA THR A 108 3.76 -6.75 1.40
C THR A 108 3.30 -5.75 0.36
N VAL A 109 2.72 -4.65 0.83
CA VAL A 109 2.29 -3.53 0.00
C VAL A 109 3.40 -2.48 -0.02
N ILE A 110 3.94 -2.21 -1.19
CA ILE A 110 5.06 -1.29 -1.40
C ILE A 110 4.54 0.01 -2.00
N TYR A 111 4.70 1.09 -1.26
CA TYR A 111 4.42 2.47 -1.69
C TYR A 111 5.67 3.13 -2.24
N ASN A 112 5.50 4.05 -3.17
CA ASN A 112 6.59 4.82 -3.76
C ASN A 112 7.72 3.92 -4.31
N PRO A 113 7.43 2.87 -5.11
CA PRO A 113 8.40 1.86 -5.51
C PRO A 113 9.59 2.44 -6.29
N ALA A 114 9.37 3.53 -7.02
CA ALA A 114 10.43 4.21 -7.76
C ALA A 114 10.17 5.71 -7.89
N SER A 115 11.22 6.47 -8.17
CA SER A 115 11.17 7.87 -8.59
C SER A 115 12.35 8.17 -9.53
N LYS A 116 12.43 9.39 -10.08
CA LYS A 116 13.58 9.80 -10.91
C LYS A 116 14.94 9.63 -10.22
N LYS A 117 14.99 9.70 -8.89
CA LYS A 117 16.21 9.56 -8.07
C LYS A 117 16.37 8.17 -7.43
N ARG A 118 15.27 7.42 -7.28
CA ARG A 118 15.24 6.09 -6.66
C ARG A 118 15.05 5.03 -7.74
N ILE A 119 16.13 4.40 -8.15
CA ILE A 119 16.14 3.40 -9.24
C ILE A 119 16.59 2.01 -8.76
N HIS A 120 17.35 1.92 -7.65
CA HIS A 120 17.87 0.65 -7.13
C HIS A 120 17.02 0.06 -5.98
N GLN A 121 16.28 0.90 -5.24
CA GLN A 121 15.57 0.48 -4.02
C GLN A 121 14.60 -0.69 -4.26
N LEU A 122 13.86 -0.68 -5.37
CA LEU A 122 12.94 -1.78 -5.67
C LEU A 122 13.70 -3.05 -6.07
N LYS A 123 14.84 -2.91 -6.75
CA LYS A 123 15.72 -4.05 -7.06
C LYS A 123 16.23 -4.69 -5.77
N ASP A 124 16.77 -3.89 -4.85
CA ASP A 124 17.27 -4.38 -3.57
C ASP A 124 16.16 -5.04 -2.76
N THR A 125 14.96 -4.44 -2.77
CA THR A 125 13.76 -4.99 -2.13
C THR A 125 13.38 -6.34 -2.73
N ARG A 126 13.33 -6.48 -4.07
CA ARG A 126 13.09 -7.76 -4.75
C ARG A 126 14.14 -8.80 -4.34
N ASP A 127 15.39 -8.42 -4.35
CA ASP A 127 16.52 -9.33 -4.06
C ASP A 127 16.48 -9.80 -2.58
N ILE A 128 15.97 -8.97 -1.67
CA ILE A 128 15.70 -9.38 -0.29
C ILE A 128 14.58 -10.42 -0.25
N PHE A 129 13.44 -10.16 -0.90
CA PHE A 129 12.34 -11.13 -0.94
C PHE A 129 12.75 -12.46 -1.56
N LEU A 130 13.58 -12.47 -2.60
CA LEU A 130 14.07 -13.71 -3.25
C LEU A 130 14.92 -14.60 -2.32
N LYS A 131 15.45 -14.08 -1.22
CA LYS A 131 16.12 -14.91 -0.21
C LYS A 131 15.16 -15.79 0.59
N TYR A 132 13.88 -15.40 0.67
CA TYR A 132 12.87 -16.02 1.54
C TYR A 132 11.68 -16.57 0.77
N ARG A 133 11.51 -16.20 -0.49
CA ARG A 133 10.37 -16.54 -1.33
C ARG A 133 10.81 -17.11 -2.68
N LYS A 134 9.91 -17.89 -3.27
CA LYS A 134 10.14 -18.47 -4.58
C LYS A 134 10.14 -17.39 -5.68
N PRO A 135 10.93 -17.54 -6.74
CA PRO A 135 10.91 -16.62 -7.89
C PRO A 135 9.50 -16.44 -8.50
N GLU A 136 8.67 -17.50 -8.47
CA GLU A 136 7.31 -17.53 -9.00
C GLU A 136 6.27 -16.88 -8.07
N THR A 137 6.67 -16.44 -6.88
CA THR A 137 5.74 -15.74 -5.96
C THR A 137 5.00 -14.62 -6.69
N PRO A 138 3.65 -14.60 -6.65
CA PRO A 138 2.87 -13.59 -7.36
C PRO A 138 3.17 -12.18 -6.87
N VAL A 139 3.28 -11.26 -7.83
CA VAL A 139 3.44 -9.83 -7.59
C VAL A 139 2.45 -9.07 -8.48
N ALA A 140 1.77 -8.10 -7.90
CA ALA A 140 0.93 -7.18 -8.67
C ALA A 140 1.53 -5.78 -8.70
N ILE A 141 1.46 -5.14 -9.86
CA ILE A 141 1.85 -3.75 -10.10
C ILE A 141 0.60 -3.00 -10.54
N VAL A 142 0.18 -2.02 -9.76
CA VAL A 142 -1.00 -1.21 -10.05
C VAL A 142 -0.60 0.25 -10.12
N LYS A 143 -0.69 0.83 -11.30
CA LYS A 143 -0.43 2.24 -11.57
C LYS A 143 -1.76 2.98 -11.72
N GLY A 144 -1.92 4.08 -10.99
CA GLY A 144 -3.07 4.97 -11.14
C GLY A 144 -4.42 4.30 -10.91
N ALA A 145 -4.56 3.49 -9.84
CA ALA A 145 -5.79 2.79 -9.48
C ALA A 145 -7.02 3.73 -9.54
N PHE A 146 -8.06 3.32 -10.25
CA PHE A 146 -9.31 4.07 -10.47
C PHE A 146 -9.13 5.44 -11.14
N ARG A 147 -8.03 5.64 -11.89
CA ARG A 147 -7.78 6.84 -12.71
C ARG A 147 -7.75 6.46 -14.19
N GLU A 148 -7.89 7.43 -15.08
CA GLU A 148 -7.80 7.22 -16.53
C GLU A 148 -6.49 6.54 -16.97
N SER A 149 -5.41 6.82 -16.25
CA SER A 149 -4.08 6.22 -16.48
C SER A 149 -3.89 4.84 -15.87
N GLN A 150 -4.96 4.18 -15.38
CA GLN A 150 -4.87 2.89 -14.72
C GLN A 150 -4.21 1.83 -15.60
N LYS A 151 -3.19 1.18 -15.04
CA LYS A 151 -2.58 -0.03 -15.60
C LYS A 151 -2.38 -1.07 -14.51
N ILE A 152 -2.69 -2.32 -14.81
CA ILE A 152 -2.62 -3.44 -13.88
C ILE A 152 -1.81 -4.55 -14.54
N VAL A 153 -0.83 -5.07 -13.81
CA VAL A 153 -0.05 -6.25 -14.20
C VAL A 153 0.03 -7.18 -13.00
N VAL A 154 -0.30 -8.45 -13.19
CA VAL A 154 0.00 -9.53 -12.25
C VAL A 154 1.11 -10.38 -12.86
N THR A 155 2.23 -10.47 -12.18
CA THR A 155 3.46 -11.11 -12.62
C THR A 155 4.08 -11.94 -11.49
N THR A 156 5.37 -12.21 -11.54
CA THR A 156 6.12 -12.94 -10.52
C THR A 156 7.23 -12.07 -9.92
N LEU A 157 7.74 -12.48 -8.77
CA LEU A 157 8.78 -11.76 -8.05
C LEU A 157 10.07 -11.63 -8.90
N GLU A 158 10.47 -12.66 -9.62
CA GLU A 158 11.63 -12.63 -10.53
C GLU A 158 11.46 -11.59 -11.65
N LYS A 159 10.23 -11.48 -12.19
CA LYS A 159 9.91 -10.61 -13.34
C LYS A 159 9.48 -9.19 -12.95
N LEU A 160 9.49 -8.87 -11.67
CA LEU A 160 9.04 -7.54 -11.17
C LEU A 160 9.70 -6.38 -11.92
N LEU A 161 10.99 -6.48 -12.22
CA LEU A 161 11.76 -5.40 -12.85
C LEU A 161 11.59 -5.31 -14.37
N ASP A 162 10.94 -6.28 -15.01
CA ASP A 162 10.63 -6.22 -16.44
C ASP A 162 9.59 -5.12 -16.75
N TYR A 163 8.92 -4.61 -15.72
CA TYR A 163 7.87 -3.59 -15.80
C TYR A 163 8.31 -2.23 -15.25
N ASN A 164 9.58 -1.88 -15.37
CA ASN A 164 10.14 -0.63 -14.86
C ASN A 164 9.43 0.63 -15.38
N ASP A 165 8.86 0.60 -16.58
CA ASP A 165 8.09 1.68 -17.21
C ASP A 165 6.78 2.00 -16.48
N LEU A 166 6.26 1.06 -15.70
CA LEU A 166 5.06 1.25 -14.87
C LEU A 166 5.38 1.82 -13.50
N LEU A 167 6.63 1.70 -13.05
CA LEU A 167 7.02 2.06 -11.69
C LEU A 167 7.14 3.58 -11.53
N GLY A 168 6.62 4.12 -10.45
CA GLY A 168 6.64 5.54 -10.16
C GLY A 168 5.87 5.92 -8.91
N MET A 169 5.67 7.23 -8.72
CA MET A 169 5.04 7.79 -7.51
C MET A 169 3.54 7.46 -7.37
N ILE A 170 2.86 7.14 -8.47
CA ILE A 170 1.44 6.76 -8.47
C ILE A 170 1.24 5.26 -8.65
N THR A 171 2.28 4.47 -8.37
CA THR A 171 2.28 3.02 -8.50
C THR A 171 2.38 2.38 -7.11
N THR A 172 1.57 1.35 -6.89
CA THR A 172 1.65 0.46 -5.74
C THR A 172 2.05 -0.92 -6.23
N VAL A 173 2.99 -1.56 -5.55
CA VAL A 173 3.38 -2.95 -5.81
C VAL A 173 2.91 -3.80 -4.64
N ILE A 174 2.28 -4.94 -4.92
CA ILE A 174 1.85 -5.90 -3.89
C ILE A 174 2.60 -7.20 -4.13
N VAL A 175 3.45 -7.58 -3.18
CA VAL A 175 4.22 -8.82 -3.21
C VAL A 175 3.50 -9.86 -2.37
N GLY A 176 3.16 -10.99 -2.98
CA GLY A 176 2.52 -12.11 -2.30
C GLY A 176 3.44 -12.78 -1.28
N ASN A 177 2.88 -13.65 -0.46
CA ASN A 177 3.60 -14.52 0.47
C ASN A 177 3.67 -15.97 -0.04
N SER A 178 4.16 -16.89 0.78
CA SER A 178 4.34 -18.31 0.41
C SER A 178 3.04 -19.02 0.01
N SER A 179 1.88 -18.55 0.48
CA SER A 179 0.57 -19.13 0.20
C SER A 179 -0.20 -18.41 -0.93
N THR A 180 0.29 -17.25 -1.38
CA THR A 180 -0.36 -16.48 -2.45
C THR A 180 -0.24 -17.19 -3.80
N PHE A 181 -1.32 -17.23 -4.56
CA PHE A 181 -1.34 -17.80 -5.91
C PHE A 181 -2.07 -16.89 -6.91
N ASN A 182 -1.76 -17.09 -8.19
CA ASN A 182 -2.46 -16.45 -9.31
C ASN A 182 -3.56 -17.40 -9.82
N TYR A 183 -4.76 -16.86 -10.00
CA TYR A 183 -5.85 -17.57 -10.65
C TYR A 183 -6.53 -16.65 -11.68
N ASN A 184 -6.39 -16.98 -12.95
CA ASN A 184 -6.98 -16.20 -14.07
C ASN A 184 -6.63 -14.69 -14.01
N GLY A 185 -5.38 -14.35 -13.69
CA GLY A 185 -4.94 -12.96 -13.57
C GLY A 185 -5.30 -12.28 -12.24
N LEU A 186 -5.93 -12.99 -11.32
CA LEU A 186 -6.24 -12.51 -9.97
C LEU A 186 -5.21 -13.04 -8.97
N MET A 187 -4.75 -12.18 -8.10
CA MET A 187 -3.86 -12.51 -6.99
C MET A 187 -4.68 -12.84 -5.75
N ILE A 188 -4.57 -14.08 -5.26
CA ILE A 188 -5.37 -14.58 -4.14
C ILE A 188 -4.44 -15.04 -3.02
N ASN A 189 -4.68 -14.53 -1.81
CA ASN A 189 -4.06 -15.02 -0.60
C ASN A 189 -5.12 -15.79 0.21
N PRO A 190 -5.01 -17.13 0.36
CA PRO A 190 -6.04 -17.93 1.00
C PRO A 190 -6.00 -17.77 2.52
N ARG A 191 -7.16 -17.59 3.14
CA ARG A 191 -7.30 -17.52 4.60
C ARG A 191 -7.36 -18.90 5.28
N GLY A 192 -7.21 -19.98 4.51
CA GLY A 192 -7.21 -21.34 5.06
C GLY A 192 -8.60 -22.01 5.14
N TYR A 193 -9.63 -21.42 4.57
CA TYR A 193 -10.97 -22.06 4.59
C TYR A 193 -10.98 -23.48 4.02
N LYS A 194 -10.21 -23.71 2.95
CA LYS A 194 -10.14 -25.01 2.27
C LYS A 194 -9.64 -26.15 3.19
N SER A 195 -8.90 -25.83 4.25
CA SER A 195 -8.43 -26.84 5.21
C SER A 195 -9.51 -27.33 6.17
N LYS A 196 -10.63 -26.60 6.29
CA LYS A 196 -11.73 -26.89 7.23
C LYS A 196 -13.09 -27.08 6.56
N TYR A 197 -13.25 -26.57 5.34
CA TYR A 197 -14.54 -26.56 4.66
C TYR A 197 -14.38 -27.02 3.20
N GLN A 198 -15.38 -27.73 2.70
CA GLN A 198 -15.54 -27.95 1.27
C GLN A 198 -16.03 -26.63 0.64
N LEU A 199 -15.19 -25.97 -0.15
CA LEU A 199 -15.50 -24.64 -0.69
C LEU A 199 -16.48 -24.63 -1.86
N ALA A 200 -16.52 -25.74 -2.62
CA ALA A 200 -17.50 -25.93 -3.68
C ALA A 200 -18.22 -27.26 -3.42
N PRO A 201 -19.56 -27.30 -3.41
CA PRO A 201 -20.28 -28.56 -3.37
C PRO A 201 -19.92 -29.37 -4.63
N GLU A 202 -19.83 -30.70 -4.51
CA GLU A 202 -19.77 -31.55 -5.68
C GLU A 202 -21.02 -31.24 -6.51
N THR A 203 -20.81 -30.74 -7.73
CA THR A 203 -21.90 -30.56 -8.66
C THR A 203 -22.54 -31.94 -8.91
N SER A 204 -23.65 -32.25 -8.22
CA SER A 204 -24.50 -33.33 -8.61
C SER A 204 -24.97 -33.01 -10.03
N LYS A 205 -24.42 -33.74 -11.01
CA LYS A 205 -24.97 -33.79 -12.35
C LYS A 205 -26.38 -34.36 -12.24
N THR A 206 -27.37 -33.49 -12.19
CA THR A 206 -28.72 -33.79 -12.65
C THR A 206 -29.49 -32.48 -12.77
N ILE A 207 -29.25 -31.73 -13.83
CA ILE A 207 -30.32 -30.94 -14.41
C ILE A 207 -30.87 -31.86 -15.50
N THR A 208 -31.90 -32.61 -15.16
CA THR A 208 -32.75 -33.25 -16.12
C THR A 208 -33.55 -32.12 -16.78
N GLU A 209 -33.32 -31.93 -18.07
CA GLU A 209 -34.10 -31.02 -18.91
C GLU A 209 -35.59 -31.34 -18.72
N ILE A 210 -36.41 -30.31 -18.45
CA ILE A 210 -37.86 -30.30 -18.67
C ILE A 210 -38.12 -29.34 -19.82
#